data_dce0f987c3f9facc256737750089e993
#
_entry.id   dce0f987c3f9facc256737750089e993
#
_cell.length_a   1.000
_cell.length_b   1.000
_cell.length_c   1.000
_cell.angle_alpha   90.00
_cell.angle_beta   90.00
_cell.angle_gamma   90.00
#
_symmetry.space_group_name_H-M   'P 1'
#
loop_
_entity.id
_entity.type
_entity.pdbx_description
1 polymer ?
#
loop_
_entity_poly.entity_id
_entity_poly.type
_entity_poly.pdbx_seq_one_letter_code
_entity_poly.pdbx_strand_id
1 'polypeptide(L)'
;MKNIMKLFLYAALPLALIALGSCSYPKNITFKADSQTGALSGLYLTSDTSMNWILRTDGTQYEWVDSRYRWGLGHLRINGTEYSWNIPTKKHDTSHHMTVKYQTGDIEINVARKWNRDGNLVESYEFVNTGEKDADLQDIAINTPFNDNYPDARTCYEARCNAHIWAGGNEAYVYCTRMSGAPGGLGLIMEEGAIKGYEVRERPQKNGSSNFRGVFQLNPQDKTLKPGECYTIQWLLLSADNWDEFQAKAIDNGLIIASADRYVVEAGEKINVSFKSNCPSLKGKLLLNGKEVAEVSGDNITYTTTINEPGEKIFTLAYGNGKQTSVECLAVSNFDSLVNHRCQFIAGHQQFIKPGDPRSGAFIVYDKRYRIPLHQRRKWQQTL
;
A
#
# COMPACT_ATOMS: atom_id res chain seq x y z
N MET A 1 -60.81 -48.81 -37.34
CA MET A 1 -61.28 -49.52 -36.12
C MET A 1 -60.07 -50.13 -35.46
N LYS A 2 -59.64 -49.58 -34.36
CA LYS A 2 -58.97 -50.14 -33.20
C LYS A 2 -58.31 -49.03 -32.45
N ASN A 3 -58.94 -48.68 -31.36
CA ASN A 3 -58.44 -47.75 -30.36
C ASN A 3 -57.23 -48.35 -29.64
N ILE A 4 -56.15 -47.58 -29.54
CA ILE A 4 -55.05 -47.88 -28.65
C ILE A 4 -54.99 -46.75 -27.63
N MET A 5 -55.43 -47.09 -26.44
CA MET A 5 -55.41 -46.29 -25.22
C MET A 5 -53.94 -46.22 -24.73
N LYS A 6 -53.34 -45.03 -24.75
CA LYS A 6 -52.02 -44.81 -24.15
C LYS A 6 -52.16 -44.55 -22.67
N LEU A 7 -51.70 -45.50 -21.87
CA LEU A 7 -51.55 -45.46 -20.44
C LEU A 7 -50.38 -44.49 -20.11
N PHE A 8 -50.66 -43.34 -19.49
CA PHE A 8 -49.63 -42.49 -18.90
C PHE A 8 -49.29 -42.98 -17.52
N LEU A 9 -48.09 -43.56 -17.36
CA LEU A 9 -47.51 -43.86 -16.07
C LEU A 9 -46.91 -42.56 -15.51
N TYR A 10 -47.47 -41.97 -14.48
CA TYR A 10 -46.83 -40.93 -13.69
C TYR A 10 -45.79 -41.58 -12.77
N ALA A 11 -44.51 -41.48 -13.14
CA ALA A 11 -43.44 -41.76 -12.21
C ALA A 11 -43.25 -40.54 -11.30
N ALA A 12 -43.66 -40.66 -10.03
CA ALA A 12 -43.36 -39.70 -8.99
C ALA A 12 -41.85 -39.78 -8.67
N LEU A 13 -41.07 -38.81 -9.14
CA LEU A 13 -39.72 -38.61 -8.64
C LEU A 13 -39.83 -38.00 -7.22
N PRO A 14 -39.12 -38.56 -6.23
CA PRO A 14 -39.01 -37.90 -4.94
C PRO A 14 -38.15 -36.64 -5.13
N LEU A 15 -38.70 -35.47 -4.84
CA LEU A 15 -37.96 -34.22 -4.67
C LEU A 15 -37.04 -34.43 -3.47
N ALA A 16 -35.79 -34.78 -3.74
CA ALA A 16 -34.74 -34.63 -2.74
C ALA A 16 -34.57 -33.12 -2.51
N LEU A 17 -35.08 -32.61 -1.39
CA LEU A 17 -34.69 -31.31 -0.85
C LEU A 17 -33.18 -31.39 -0.58
N ILE A 18 -32.40 -30.95 -1.53
CA ILE A 18 -31.00 -30.60 -1.28
C ILE A 18 -31.09 -29.35 -0.39
N ALA A 19 -30.96 -29.54 0.91
CA ALA A 19 -30.67 -28.46 1.83
C ALA A 19 -29.36 -27.83 1.35
N LEU A 20 -29.47 -26.73 0.58
CA LEU A 20 -28.36 -25.84 0.32
C LEU A 20 -27.96 -25.25 1.68
N GLY A 21 -27.17 -26.02 2.43
CA GLY A 21 -26.43 -25.47 3.54
C GLY A 21 -25.68 -24.28 3.01
N SER A 22 -25.98 -23.09 3.47
CA SER A 22 -25.19 -21.90 3.21
C SER A 22 -23.78 -22.20 3.74
N CYS A 23 -22.86 -22.62 2.87
CA CYS A 23 -21.45 -22.68 3.18
C CYS A 23 -21.01 -21.26 3.50
N SER A 24 -21.03 -20.90 4.77
CA SER A 24 -20.38 -19.68 5.22
C SER A 24 -18.87 -19.94 5.14
N TYR A 25 -18.22 -19.31 4.17
CA TYR A 25 -16.76 -19.31 4.11
C TYR A 25 -16.18 -18.72 5.41
N PRO A 26 -15.03 -19.22 5.90
CA PRO A 26 -14.35 -18.60 7.01
C PRO A 26 -14.06 -17.13 6.68
N LYS A 27 -14.17 -16.26 7.64
CA LYS A 27 -13.81 -14.84 7.47
C LYS A 27 -12.53 -14.61 8.27
N ASN A 28 -11.41 -14.38 7.59
CA ASN A 28 -10.13 -14.04 8.23
C ASN A 28 -10.08 -12.58 8.66
N ILE A 29 -10.90 -11.76 8.00
CA ILE A 29 -11.02 -10.34 8.25
C ILE A 29 -12.49 -9.98 8.43
N THR A 30 -12.78 -9.16 9.43
CA THR A 30 -14.11 -8.59 9.66
C THR A 30 -14.02 -7.07 9.65
N PHE A 31 -15.13 -6.42 9.29
CA PHE A 31 -15.19 -4.96 9.28
C PHE A 31 -16.47 -4.45 9.92
N LYS A 32 -16.43 -3.19 10.35
CA LYS A 32 -17.60 -2.39 10.71
C LYS A 32 -17.74 -1.25 9.74
N ALA A 33 -18.93 -1.00 9.23
CA ALA A 33 -19.23 0.10 8.33
C ALA A 33 -20.04 1.17 9.05
N ASP A 34 -19.75 2.41 8.69
CA ASP A 34 -20.56 3.56 9.09
C ASP A 34 -21.90 3.55 8.36
N SER A 35 -22.99 3.68 9.10
CA SER A 35 -24.34 3.58 8.55
C SER A 35 -24.72 4.77 7.64
N GLN A 36 -24.10 5.92 7.83
CA GLN A 36 -24.41 7.14 7.07
C GLN A 36 -23.60 7.20 5.78
N THR A 37 -22.30 6.94 5.87
CA THR A 37 -21.38 7.13 4.74
C THR A 37 -21.05 5.83 4.00
N GLY A 38 -21.24 4.65 4.60
CA GLY A 38 -20.79 3.39 4.03
C GLY A 38 -19.27 3.16 4.08
N ALA A 39 -18.53 4.07 4.69
CA ALA A 39 -17.11 3.94 4.95
C ALA A 39 -16.83 2.90 6.04
N LEU A 40 -15.61 2.34 6.10
CA LEU A 40 -15.27 1.47 7.22
C LEU A 40 -14.92 2.31 8.45
N SER A 41 -15.48 1.91 9.59
CA SER A 41 -15.18 2.45 10.92
C SER A 41 -14.37 1.48 11.78
N GLY A 42 -14.19 0.25 11.33
CA GLY A 42 -13.35 -0.76 11.97
C GLY A 42 -12.96 -1.86 11.00
N LEU A 43 -11.74 -2.37 11.14
CA LEU A 43 -11.17 -3.48 10.39
C LEU A 43 -10.38 -4.36 11.35
N TYR A 44 -10.70 -5.64 11.41
CA TYR A 44 -10.18 -6.55 12.43
C TYR A 44 -9.77 -7.88 11.81
N LEU A 45 -8.68 -8.46 12.30
CA LEU A 45 -8.37 -9.86 12.05
C LEU A 45 -9.27 -10.73 12.93
N THR A 46 -9.85 -11.79 12.38
CA THR A 46 -10.72 -12.68 13.14
C THR A 46 -9.95 -13.46 14.22
N SER A 47 -8.66 -13.70 13.99
CA SER A 47 -7.75 -14.31 14.96
C SER A 47 -7.50 -13.42 16.19
N ASP A 48 -7.61 -12.10 16.04
CA ASP A 48 -7.46 -11.14 17.14
C ASP A 48 -8.25 -9.86 16.85
N THR A 49 -9.42 -9.77 17.45
CA THR A 49 -10.32 -8.62 17.32
C THR A 49 -10.05 -7.50 18.32
N SER A 50 -9.03 -7.60 19.15
CA SER A 50 -8.66 -6.57 20.14
C SER A 50 -8.09 -5.32 19.47
N MET A 51 -7.45 -5.46 18.30
CA MET A 51 -6.85 -4.37 17.55
C MET A 51 -7.71 -3.96 16.37
N ASN A 52 -8.06 -2.68 16.28
CA ASN A 52 -8.59 -2.08 15.07
C ASN A 52 -7.43 -1.64 14.17
N TRP A 53 -7.32 -2.17 12.96
CA TRP A 53 -6.24 -1.87 12.01
C TRP A 53 -6.38 -0.54 11.30
N ILE A 54 -7.55 0.10 11.43
CA ILE A 54 -7.79 1.41 10.85
C ILE A 54 -8.09 2.44 11.94
N LEU A 55 -7.71 3.68 11.66
CA LEU A 55 -7.91 4.78 12.55
C LEU A 55 -9.42 5.07 12.69
N ARG A 56 -9.90 5.18 13.92
CA ARG A 56 -11.27 5.59 14.17
C ARG A 56 -11.44 7.07 13.85
N THR A 57 -12.40 7.37 13.01
CA THR A 57 -12.68 8.73 12.55
C THR A 57 -14.03 9.25 13.04
N ASP A 58 -14.53 8.65 14.12
CA ASP A 58 -15.82 9.01 14.73
C ASP A 58 -15.73 10.16 15.75
N GLY A 59 -14.56 10.78 15.87
CA GLY A 59 -14.31 11.88 16.82
C GLY A 59 -14.17 11.45 18.29
N THR A 60 -14.41 10.15 18.59
CA THR A 60 -14.38 9.67 19.98
C THR A 60 -12.96 9.44 20.52
N GLN A 61 -12.00 9.23 19.64
CA GLN A 61 -10.62 8.92 20.02
C GLN A 61 -9.66 10.08 19.83
N TYR A 62 -9.90 10.90 18.82
CA TYR A 62 -9.06 12.07 18.52
C TYR A 62 -9.94 13.14 17.85
N GLU A 63 -10.01 14.32 18.45
CA GLU A 63 -10.77 15.49 17.95
C GLU A 63 -10.38 15.96 16.53
N TRP A 64 -9.23 15.51 16.06
CA TRP A 64 -8.63 15.97 14.81
C TRP A 64 -8.87 15.06 13.62
N VAL A 65 -9.44 13.87 13.81
CA VAL A 65 -9.73 12.97 12.68
C VAL A 65 -11.07 13.36 12.10
N ASP A 66 -10.98 14.07 11.00
CA ASP A 66 -12.15 14.48 10.22
C ASP A 66 -12.86 13.24 9.63
N SER A 67 -14.18 13.22 9.76
CA SER A 67 -15.02 12.14 9.21
C SER A 67 -14.88 11.98 7.67
N ARG A 68 -14.39 12.98 6.97
CA ARG A 68 -14.09 12.95 5.53
C ARG A 68 -12.99 11.96 5.17
N TYR A 69 -12.09 11.63 6.09
CA TYR A 69 -10.95 10.74 5.85
C TYR A 69 -11.21 9.29 6.28
N ARG A 70 -12.46 8.88 6.40
CA ARG A 70 -12.81 7.49 6.70
C ARG A 70 -12.40 6.57 5.55
N TRP A 71 -12.07 5.33 5.89
CA TRP A 71 -11.68 4.30 4.93
C TRP A 71 -12.71 4.12 3.82
N GLY A 72 -12.24 4.21 2.58
CA GLY A 72 -13.04 4.01 1.38
C GLY A 72 -13.78 5.27 0.88
N LEU A 73 -13.74 6.38 1.63
CA LEU A 73 -14.06 7.70 1.09
C LEU A 73 -12.84 8.28 0.37
N GLY A 74 -13.03 9.33 -0.40
CA GLY A 74 -11.92 9.94 -1.10
C GLY A 74 -12.28 11.18 -1.90
N HIS A 75 -11.35 11.59 -2.75
CA HIS A 75 -11.52 12.70 -3.68
C HIS A 75 -10.82 12.43 -5.01
N LEU A 76 -11.19 13.16 -6.03
CA LEU A 76 -10.58 13.14 -7.35
C LEU A 76 -10.82 14.47 -8.05
N ARG A 77 -10.10 14.72 -9.13
CA ARG A 77 -10.44 15.78 -10.09
C ARG A 77 -11.11 15.17 -11.31
N ILE A 78 -12.20 15.78 -11.74
CA ILE A 78 -12.88 15.49 -13.01
C ILE A 78 -12.75 16.71 -13.89
N ASN A 79 -12.05 16.59 -15.01
CA ASN A 79 -11.81 17.70 -15.95
C ASN A 79 -11.25 18.95 -15.23
N GLY A 80 -10.32 18.76 -14.27
CA GLY A 80 -9.69 19.83 -13.50
C GLY A 80 -10.46 20.35 -12.30
N THR A 81 -11.72 19.94 -12.08
CA THR A 81 -12.52 20.33 -10.91
C THR A 81 -12.47 19.25 -9.83
N GLU A 82 -12.18 19.67 -8.60
CA GLU A 82 -12.07 18.75 -7.44
C GLU A 82 -13.46 18.36 -6.91
N TYR A 83 -13.63 17.07 -6.66
CA TYR A 83 -14.82 16.47 -6.08
C TYR A 83 -14.42 15.48 -4.96
N SER A 84 -15.37 15.24 -4.04
CA SER A 84 -15.23 14.20 -3.00
C SER A 84 -16.45 13.30 -3.01
N TRP A 85 -16.27 12.02 -2.66
CA TRP A 85 -17.37 11.10 -2.45
C TRP A 85 -17.45 10.73 -0.96
N ASN A 86 -18.51 11.18 -0.30
CA ASN A 86 -18.73 11.00 1.14
C ASN A 86 -20.21 10.79 1.51
N ILE A 87 -21.12 11.05 0.60
CA ILE A 87 -22.57 10.88 0.78
C ILE A 87 -23.07 9.84 -0.21
N PRO A 88 -23.48 8.65 0.25
CA PRO A 88 -23.95 7.59 -0.64
C PRO A 88 -25.33 7.92 -1.22
N THR A 89 -25.52 7.61 -2.49
CA THR A 89 -26.83 7.63 -3.15
C THR A 89 -27.61 6.34 -2.92
N LYS A 90 -26.88 5.22 -2.73
CA LYS A 90 -27.47 3.91 -2.43
C LYS A 90 -26.50 3.08 -1.61
N LYS A 91 -27.05 2.28 -0.69
CA LYS A 91 -26.30 1.31 0.10
C LYS A 91 -27.08 0.00 0.21
N HIS A 92 -26.38 -1.10 0.05
CA HIS A 92 -26.90 -2.44 0.26
C HIS A 92 -25.88 -3.22 1.08
N ASP A 93 -26.35 -3.80 2.19
CA ASP A 93 -25.51 -4.54 3.13
C ASP A 93 -26.18 -5.87 3.48
N THR A 94 -25.42 -6.95 3.34
CA THR A 94 -25.82 -8.30 3.68
C THR A 94 -24.76 -8.97 4.54
N SER A 95 -25.04 -10.18 5.04
CA SER A 95 -24.04 -10.98 5.78
C SER A 95 -22.81 -11.37 4.94
N HIS A 96 -22.86 -11.25 3.61
CA HIS A 96 -21.83 -11.75 2.70
C HIS A 96 -21.18 -10.69 1.86
N HIS A 97 -21.82 -9.57 1.63
CA HIS A 97 -21.28 -8.46 0.82
C HIS A 97 -21.91 -7.13 1.21
N MET A 98 -21.19 -6.08 0.97
CA MET A 98 -21.65 -4.70 1.09
C MET A 98 -21.36 -3.96 -0.20
N THR A 99 -22.32 -3.20 -0.70
CA THR A 99 -22.13 -2.28 -1.82
C THR A 99 -22.59 -0.88 -1.45
N VAL A 100 -21.84 0.12 -1.88
CA VAL A 100 -22.15 1.53 -1.65
C VAL A 100 -21.95 2.26 -2.97
N LYS A 101 -22.93 3.07 -3.35
CA LYS A 101 -22.90 3.88 -4.54
C LYS A 101 -22.83 5.36 -4.17
N TYR A 102 -21.92 6.07 -4.79
CA TYR A 102 -21.80 7.53 -4.71
C TYR A 102 -21.95 8.14 -6.08
N GLN A 103 -22.33 9.40 -6.13
CA GLN A 103 -22.35 10.20 -7.36
C GLN A 103 -21.57 11.47 -7.11
N THR A 104 -20.65 11.80 -8.02
CA THR A 104 -19.85 13.01 -7.94
C THR A 104 -19.61 13.57 -9.36
N GLY A 105 -20.24 14.71 -9.67
CA GLY A 105 -20.34 15.18 -11.04
C GLY A 105 -20.99 14.12 -11.94
N ASP A 106 -20.38 13.86 -13.09
CA ASP A 106 -20.80 12.81 -14.04
C ASP A 106 -20.18 11.44 -13.75
N ILE A 107 -19.54 11.26 -12.61
CA ILE A 107 -18.94 9.97 -12.23
C ILE A 107 -19.75 9.30 -11.13
N GLU A 108 -20.21 8.08 -11.41
CA GLU A 108 -20.73 7.16 -10.42
C GLU A 108 -19.59 6.32 -9.85
N ILE A 109 -19.53 6.18 -8.53
CA ILE A 109 -18.50 5.39 -7.85
C ILE A 109 -19.19 4.25 -7.10
N ASN A 110 -18.91 3.02 -7.53
CA ASN A 110 -19.45 1.81 -6.93
C ASN A 110 -18.37 1.18 -6.05
N VAL A 111 -18.57 1.17 -4.74
CA VAL A 111 -17.68 0.50 -3.79
C VAL A 111 -18.30 -0.82 -3.39
N ALA A 112 -17.58 -1.93 -3.59
CA ALA A 112 -18.05 -3.25 -3.19
C ALA A 112 -17.05 -3.93 -2.26
N ARG A 113 -17.57 -4.62 -1.24
CA ARG A 113 -16.80 -5.40 -0.25
C ARG A 113 -17.42 -6.78 -0.14
N LYS A 114 -16.62 -7.81 -0.35
CA LYS A 114 -17.04 -9.21 -0.29
C LYS A 114 -15.91 -10.10 0.22
N TRP A 115 -16.23 -11.20 0.87
CA TRP A 115 -15.22 -12.21 1.21
C TRP A 115 -15.05 -13.18 0.05
N ASN A 116 -13.78 -13.51 -0.26
CA ASN A 116 -13.46 -14.59 -1.18
C ASN A 116 -13.57 -15.96 -0.46
N ARG A 117 -13.29 -17.05 -1.19
CA ARG A 117 -13.37 -18.41 -0.66
C ARG A 117 -12.40 -18.69 0.49
N ASP A 118 -11.27 -17.99 0.49
CA ASP A 118 -10.22 -18.14 1.49
C ASP A 118 -10.47 -17.27 2.73
N GLY A 119 -11.60 -16.56 2.78
CA GLY A 119 -11.97 -15.68 3.89
C GLY A 119 -11.30 -14.32 3.91
N ASN A 120 -10.58 -13.98 2.86
CA ASN A 120 -9.97 -12.67 2.68
C ASN A 120 -11.01 -11.67 2.17
N LEU A 121 -10.83 -10.38 2.47
CA LEU A 121 -11.75 -9.33 2.07
C LEU A 121 -11.31 -8.69 0.76
N VAL A 122 -12.13 -8.83 -0.27
CA VAL A 122 -11.98 -8.11 -1.54
C VAL A 122 -12.73 -6.78 -1.45
N GLU A 123 -12.06 -5.70 -1.74
CA GLU A 123 -12.65 -4.37 -1.85
C GLU A 123 -12.37 -3.79 -3.24
N SER A 124 -13.41 -3.31 -3.91
CA SER A 124 -13.31 -2.71 -5.24
C SER A 124 -13.98 -1.36 -5.33
N TYR A 125 -13.42 -0.52 -6.18
CA TYR A 125 -13.90 0.82 -6.53
C TYR A 125 -14.03 0.87 -8.05
N GLU A 126 -15.24 1.00 -8.54
CA GLU A 126 -15.54 1.15 -9.96
C GLU A 126 -16.01 2.58 -10.23
N PHE A 127 -15.25 3.30 -11.03
CA PHE A 127 -15.56 4.67 -11.46
C PHE A 127 -16.20 4.58 -12.85
N VAL A 128 -17.45 4.98 -12.98
CA VAL A 128 -18.22 4.89 -14.23
C VAL A 128 -18.56 6.30 -14.72
N ASN A 129 -18.17 6.61 -15.95
CA ASN A 129 -18.59 7.86 -16.58
C ASN A 129 -20.06 7.75 -17.05
N THR A 130 -20.95 8.39 -16.30
CA THR A 130 -22.40 8.45 -16.60
C THR A 130 -22.79 9.69 -17.43
N GLY A 131 -21.84 10.57 -17.73
CA GLY A 131 -22.02 11.75 -18.54
C GLY A 131 -22.02 11.48 -20.04
N GLU A 132 -22.21 12.54 -20.81
CA GLU A 132 -22.25 12.50 -22.29
C GLU A 132 -20.90 12.85 -22.94
N LYS A 133 -19.88 13.23 -22.15
CA LYS A 133 -18.55 13.64 -22.60
C LYS A 133 -17.48 12.83 -21.92
N ASP A 134 -16.28 12.84 -22.49
CA ASP A 134 -15.09 12.24 -21.88
C ASP A 134 -14.84 12.89 -20.51
N ALA A 135 -14.53 12.07 -19.53
CA ALA A 135 -14.18 12.47 -18.18
C ALA A 135 -12.71 12.14 -17.90
N ASP A 136 -11.90 13.16 -17.67
CA ASP A 136 -10.50 13.01 -17.30
C ASP A 136 -10.41 12.94 -15.78
N LEU A 137 -10.14 11.74 -15.25
CA LEU A 137 -10.02 11.47 -13.82
C LEU A 137 -8.56 11.62 -13.41
N GLN A 138 -8.27 12.60 -12.59
CA GLN A 138 -6.95 12.92 -12.09
C GLN A 138 -6.94 12.97 -10.56
N ASP A 139 -5.75 12.82 -9.97
CA ASP A 139 -5.53 12.95 -8.53
C ASP A 139 -6.54 12.15 -7.69
N ILE A 140 -6.87 10.94 -8.17
CA ILE A 140 -7.73 10.04 -7.41
C ILE A 140 -7.00 9.67 -6.12
N ALA A 141 -7.67 9.85 -4.98
CA ALA A 141 -7.14 9.51 -3.68
C ALA A 141 -8.19 8.76 -2.85
N ILE A 142 -7.91 7.51 -2.54
CA ILE A 142 -8.76 6.65 -1.70
C ILE A 142 -8.19 6.65 -0.29
N ASN A 143 -8.98 7.07 0.69
CA ASN A 143 -8.55 7.11 2.08
C ASN A 143 -8.37 5.70 2.63
N THR A 144 -7.20 5.42 3.13
CA THR A 144 -6.81 4.19 3.82
C THR A 144 -6.17 4.54 5.15
N PRO A 145 -6.93 5.05 6.12
CA PRO A 145 -6.40 5.54 7.39
C PRO A 145 -5.92 4.37 8.27
N PHE A 146 -4.79 3.76 7.91
CA PHE A 146 -4.15 2.76 8.75
C PHE A 146 -3.90 3.33 10.14
N ASN A 147 -4.01 2.49 11.17
CA ASN A 147 -3.87 2.90 12.56
C ASN A 147 -2.39 3.11 12.95
N ASP A 148 -1.69 3.87 12.11
CA ASP A 148 -0.29 4.26 12.23
C ASP A 148 -0.19 5.67 12.81
N ASN A 149 -0.33 5.79 14.12
CA ASN A 149 -0.14 7.05 14.86
C ASN A 149 0.49 6.78 16.23
N TYR A 150 1.01 7.82 16.87
CA TYR A 150 1.82 7.72 18.09
C TYR A 150 1.24 8.59 19.23
N PRO A 151 0.13 8.18 19.87
CA PRO A 151 -0.46 8.96 20.96
C PRO A 151 0.39 8.91 22.23
N ASP A 152 0.78 7.72 22.66
CA ASP A 152 1.62 7.42 23.81
C ASP A 152 2.24 6.02 23.66
N ALA A 153 3.29 5.74 24.42
CA ALA A 153 4.08 4.51 24.30
C ALA A 153 3.24 3.24 24.52
N ARG A 154 2.34 3.24 25.50
CA ARG A 154 1.50 2.09 25.81
C ARG A 154 0.50 1.81 24.69
N THR A 155 -0.22 2.81 24.24
CA THR A 155 -1.18 2.69 23.14
C THR A 155 -0.49 2.30 21.84
N CYS A 156 0.72 2.81 21.55
CA CYS A 156 1.52 2.39 20.40
C CYS A 156 1.81 0.90 20.47
N TYR A 157 2.30 0.43 21.60
CA TYR A 157 2.65 -0.97 21.79
C TYR A 157 1.43 -1.90 21.69
N GLU A 158 0.32 -1.56 22.34
CA GLU A 158 -0.85 -2.43 22.45
C GLU A 158 -1.75 -2.43 21.21
N ALA A 159 -1.89 -1.29 20.52
CA ALA A 159 -3.00 -1.07 19.58
C ALA A 159 -2.64 -0.26 18.33
N ARG A 160 -1.37 -0.20 17.92
CA ARG A 160 -0.95 0.53 16.71
C ARG A 160 -0.14 -0.37 15.77
N CYS A 161 -0.11 0.04 14.52
CA CYS A 161 0.66 -0.62 13.47
C CYS A 161 1.67 0.33 12.82
N ASN A 162 2.67 -0.26 12.17
CA ASN A 162 3.50 0.40 11.18
C ASN A 162 3.00 -0.02 9.80
N ALA A 163 2.58 0.92 8.98
CA ALA A 163 2.15 0.67 7.61
C ALA A 163 3.34 0.82 6.65
N HIS A 164 3.73 -0.26 6.01
CA HIS A 164 4.77 -0.29 4.98
C HIS A 164 4.09 -0.32 3.62
N ILE A 165 4.21 0.78 2.86
CA ILE A 165 3.53 0.96 1.58
C ILE A 165 4.53 0.83 0.45
N TRP A 166 4.24 -0.03 -0.51
CA TRP A 166 4.92 -0.16 -1.78
C TRP A 166 3.96 0.24 -2.91
N ALA A 167 4.16 1.42 -3.47
CA ALA A 167 3.33 1.94 -4.56
C ALA A 167 3.90 1.48 -5.92
N GLY A 168 4.01 0.18 -6.12
CA GLY A 168 4.66 -0.46 -7.29
C GLY A 168 3.77 -0.58 -8.52
N GLY A 169 2.88 0.35 -8.79
CA GLY A 169 1.99 0.30 -9.95
C GLY A 169 0.93 -0.79 -9.81
N ASN A 170 0.94 -1.76 -10.73
CA ASN A 170 0.00 -2.88 -10.71
C ASN A 170 0.25 -3.88 -9.57
N GLU A 171 1.46 -3.89 -9.04
CA GLU A 171 1.91 -4.79 -7.98
C GLU A 171 2.05 -4.06 -6.63
N ALA A 172 1.29 -2.97 -6.46
CA ALA A 172 1.31 -2.22 -5.22
C ALA A 172 0.74 -3.04 -4.05
N TYR A 173 1.30 -2.83 -2.88
CA TYR A 173 0.84 -3.47 -1.64
C TYR A 173 1.07 -2.57 -0.43
N VAL A 174 0.35 -2.90 0.65
CA VAL A 174 0.62 -2.39 1.99
C VAL A 174 0.73 -3.57 2.93
N TYR A 175 1.74 -3.57 3.79
CA TYR A 175 1.85 -4.53 4.88
C TYR A 175 1.95 -3.79 6.21
N CYS A 176 0.96 -3.98 7.06
CA CYS A 176 0.90 -3.39 8.38
C CYS A 176 1.35 -4.40 9.42
N THR A 177 2.40 -4.07 10.17
CA THR A 177 2.88 -4.85 11.31
C THR A 177 2.48 -4.19 12.63
N ARG A 178 2.31 -4.97 13.69
CA ARG A 178 2.07 -4.41 15.02
C ARG A 178 3.31 -3.65 15.50
N MET A 179 3.13 -2.50 16.13
CA MET A 179 4.25 -1.76 16.72
C MET A 179 4.92 -2.52 17.88
N SER A 180 4.22 -3.45 18.50
CA SER A 180 4.77 -4.38 19.50
C SER A 180 5.72 -5.43 18.92
N GLY A 181 5.71 -5.65 17.60
CA GLY A 181 6.39 -6.78 16.97
C GLY A 181 5.70 -8.13 17.18
N ALA A 182 4.53 -8.17 17.82
CA ALA A 182 3.75 -9.39 17.97
C ALA A 182 3.27 -9.91 16.60
N PRO A 183 3.10 -11.23 16.43
CA PRO A 183 2.52 -11.83 15.22
C PRO A 183 1.13 -11.29 14.89
N GLY A 184 0.71 -11.46 13.65
CA GLY A 184 -0.53 -10.95 13.12
C GLY A 184 -0.36 -9.56 12.51
N GLY A 185 -0.45 -9.50 11.19
CA GLY A 185 -0.38 -8.30 10.37
C GLY A 185 -1.53 -8.25 9.37
N LEU A 186 -1.82 -7.04 8.87
CA LEU A 186 -2.79 -6.80 7.81
C LEU A 186 -2.05 -6.53 6.50
N GLY A 187 -2.31 -7.35 5.48
CA GLY A 187 -1.86 -7.12 4.11
C GLY A 187 -2.98 -6.52 3.25
N LEU A 188 -2.60 -5.63 2.34
CA LEU A 188 -3.41 -5.16 1.23
C LEU A 188 -2.58 -5.36 -0.03
N ILE A 189 -3.10 -6.07 -1.03
CA ILE A 189 -2.43 -6.30 -2.31
C ILE A 189 -3.36 -5.95 -3.47
N MET A 190 -2.79 -5.37 -4.52
CA MET A 190 -3.55 -5.04 -5.74
C MET A 190 -3.95 -6.30 -6.49
N GLU A 191 -5.19 -6.36 -6.96
CA GLU A 191 -5.70 -7.38 -7.88
C GLU A 191 -6.05 -6.79 -9.26
N GLU A 192 -6.57 -5.55 -9.29
CA GLU A 192 -6.92 -4.86 -10.53
C GLU A 192 -6.62 -3.35 -10.41
N GLY A 193 -6.20 -2.75 -11.52
CA GLY A 193 -5.77 -1.37 -11.58
C GLY A 193 -4.31 -1.18 -11.22
N ALA A 194 -3.93 0.04 -10.86
CA ALA A 194 -2.57 0.38 -10.46
C ALA A 194 -2.56 1.59 -9.52
N ILE A 195 -1.65 1.56 -8.57
CA ILE A 195 -1.39 2.66 -7.64
C ILE A 195 -0.13 3.41 -8.10
N LYS A 196 -0.28 4.69 -8.45
CA LYS A 196 0.85 5.55 -8.87
C LYS A 196 1.66 6.10 -7.70
N GLY A 197 1.08 6.12 -6.51
CA GLY A 197 1.72 6.68 -5.33
C GLY A 197 0.82 6.62 -4.10
N TYR A 198 1.29 7.20 -3.03
CA TYR A 198 0.49 7.43 -1.83
C TYR A 198 0.83 8.80 -1.25
N GLU A 199 -0.07 9.34 -0.48
CA GLU A 199 0.17 10.56 0.28
C GLU A 199 -0.29 10.40 1.72
N VAL A 200 0.25 11.26 2.58
CA VAL A 200 -0.17 11.36 3.97
C VAL A 200 -0.72 12.76 4.17
N ARG A 201 -2.03 12.90 4.19
CA ARG A 201 -2.68 14.19 4.44
C ARG A 201 -2.33 14.68 5.83
N GLU A 202 -1.64 15.82 5.88
CA GLU A 202 -1.33 16.49 7.13
C GLU A 202 -2.59 16.98 7.83
N ARG A 203 -2.56 16.95 9.14
CA ARG A 203 -3.60 17.52 9.96
C ARG A 203 -3.36 19.01 10.14
N PRO A 204 -4.41 19.82 10.20
CA PRO A 204 -4.25 21.20 10.62
C PRO A 204 -3.63 21.23 12.01
N GLN A 205 -2.53 21.97 12.15
CA GLN A 205 -1.83 22.15 13.43
C GLN A 205 -2.78 22.75 14.46
N LYS A 206 -3.23 21.93 15.41
CA LYS A 206 -3.75 22.41 16.67
C LYS A 206 -2.63 22.29 17.72
N ASN A 207 -2.18 23.40 18.26
CA ASN A 207 -1.31 23.50 19.44
C ASN A 207 0.14 23.00 19.30
N GLY A 208 0.79 23.14 18.15
CA GLY A 208 2.24 23.01 18.02
C GLY A 208 2.86 21.65 18.36
N SER A 209 2.07 20.57 18.38
CA SER A 209 2.57 19.23 18.66
C SER A 209 3.24 18.63 17.41
N SER A 210 4.43 18.05 17.58
CA SER A 210 5.24 17.47 16.50
C SER A 210 4.76 16.09 16.00
N ASN A 211 3.76 15.48 16.64
CA ASN A 211 3.27 14.14 16.31
C ASN A 211 2.07 14.17 15.35
N PHE A 212 2.07 15.10 14.41
CA PHE A 212 1.05 15.18 13.38
C PHE A 212 1.35 14.18 12.28
N ARG A 213 0.81 12.98 12.44
CA ARG A 213 0.68 12.07 11.30
C ARG A 213 -0.66 12.28 10.65
N GLY A 214 -0.64 12.33 9.34
CA GLY A 214 -1.83 12.49 8.53
C GLY A 214 -2.59 11.18 8.36
N VAL A 215 -3.55 11.21 7.48
CA VAL A 215 -4.30 10.04 7.01
C VAL A 215 -3.68 9.56 5.72
N PHE A 216 -3.36 8.28 5.65
CA PHE A 216 -2.86 7.66 4.41
C PHE A 216 -3.94 7.65 3.34
N GLN A 217 -3.54 7.97 2.12
CA GLN A 217 -4.36 7.88 0.92
C GLN A 217 -3.56 7.12 -0.14
N LEU A 218 -4.18 6.13 -0.76
CA LEU A 218 -3.62 5.46 -1.93
C LEU A 218 -4.11 6.17 -3.18
N ASN A 219 -3.18 6.44 -4.10
CA ASN A 219 -3.44 7.20 -5.31
C ASN A 219 -3.44 6.28 -6.54
N PRO A 220 -4.62 5.87 -7.06
CA PRO A 220 -4.73 5.19 -8.33
C PRO A 220 -4.15 6.01 -9.49
N GLN A 221 -3.80 5.33 -10.59
CA GLN A 221 -3.40 5.99 -11.82
C GLN A 221 -4.54 6.84 -12.38
N ASP A 222 -4.18 7.97 -12.99
CA ASP A 222 -5.12 8.82 -13.71
C ASP A 222 -5.70 8.09 -14.91
N LYS A 223 -6.94 8.39 -15.28
CA LYS A 223 -7.66 7.72 -16.37
C LYS A 223 -8.66 8.63 -17.03
N THR A 224 -8.64 8.67 -18.35
CA THR A 224 -9.72 9.29 -19.14
C THR A 224 -10.75 8.22 -19.49
N LEU A 225 -12.02 8.49 -19.20
CA LEU A 225 -13.15 7.60 -19.47
C LEU A 225 -14.09 8.24 -20.49
N LYS A 226 -14.39 7.50 -21.56
CA LYS A 226 -15.48 7.89 -22.48
C LYS A 226 -16.84 7.66 -21.82
N PRO A 227 -17.92 8.25 -22.38
CA PRO A 227 -19.28 7.96 -21.93
C PRO A 227 -19.57 6.47 -21.83
N GLY A 228 -20.02 6.02 -20.66
CA GLY A 228 -20.30 4.61 -20.36
C GLY A 228 -19.08 3.73 -20.06
N GLU A 229 -17.85 4.22 -20.19
CA GLU A 229 -16.66 3.46 -19.78
C GLU A 229 -16.50 3.46 -18.25
N CYS A 230 -15.82 2.42 -17.75
CA CYS A 230 -15.49 2.29 -16.34
C CYS A 230 -13.99 2.07 -16.11
N TYR A 231 -13.55 2.41 -14.91
CA TYR A 231 -12.20 2.16 -14.39
C TYR A 231 -12.32 1.50 -13.03
N THR A 232 -11.72 0.34 -12.87
CA THR A 232 -11.76 -0.45 -11.63
C THR A 232 -10.42 -0.43 -10.92
N ILE A 233 -10.48 -0.21 -9.61
CA ILE A 233 -9.41 -0.46 -8.66
C ILE A 233 -9.91 -1.52 -7.71
N GLN A 234 -9.19 -2.64 -7.60
CA GLN A 234 -9.52 -3.72 -6.68
C GLN A 234 -8.28 -4.19 -5.93
N TRP A 235 -8.47 -4.41 -4.65
CA TRP A 235 -7.44 -5.00 -3.79
C TRP A 235 -8.01 -6.08 -2.89
N LEU A 236 -7.12 -6.94 -2.44
CA LEU A 236 -7.38 -7.99 -1.48
C LEU A 236 -6.78 -7.62 -0.14
N LEU A 237 -7.58 -7.65 0.91
CA LEU A 237 -7.11 -7.55 2.29
C LEU A 237 -6.97 -8.97 2.85
N LEU A 238 -5.81 -9.27 3.43
CA LEU A 238 -5.45 -10.57 3.97
C LEU A 238 -4.69 -10.45 5.29
N SER A 239 -4.63 -11.53 6.07
CA SER A 239 -3.82 -11.60 7.29
C SER A 239 -2.51 -12.32 7.00
N ALA A 240 -1.42 -11.89 7.66
CA ALA A 240 -0.15 -12.60 7.66
C ALA A 240 0.60 -12.35 8.97
N ASP A 241 1.23 -13.37 9.56
CA ASP A 241 1.88 -13.25 10.86
C ASP A 241 3.24 -12.55 10.79
N ASN A 242 3.89 -12.61 9.63
CA ASN A 242 5.19 -11.99 9.40
C ASN A 242 5.38 -11.65 7.92
N TRP A 243 6.51 -11.01 7.61
CA TRP A 243 6.84 -10.57 6.25
C TRP A 243 6.95 -11.72 5.24
N ASP A 244 7.54 -12.83 5.63
CA ASP A 244 7.74 -13.98 4.72
C ASP A 244 6.40 -14.62 4.35
N GLU A 245 5.51 -14.76 5.32
CA GLU A 245 4.14 -15.24 5.07
C GLU A 245 3.33 -14.27 4.22
N PHE A 246 3.47 -12.95 4.47
CA PHE A 246 2.84 -11.94 3.63
C PHE A 246 3.29 -12.05 2.18
N GLN A 247 4.60 -12.15 1.93
CA GLN A 247 5.13 -12.32 0.58
C GLN A 247 4.62 -13.60 -0.08
N ALA A 248 4.62 -14.73 0.63
CA ALA A 248 4.11 -15.99 0.10
C ALA A 248 2.64 -15.88 -0.30
N LYS A 249 1.80 -15.35 0.59
CA LYS A 249 0.37 -15.13 0.31
C LYS A 249 0.14 -14.14 -0.83
N ALA A 250 0.93 -13.07 -0.92
CA ALA A 250 0.84 -12.10 -2.00
C ALA A 250 1.17 -12.75 -3.35
N ILE A 251 2.25 -13.53 -3.42
CA ILE A 251 2.64 -14.28 -4.62
C ILE A 251 1.57 -15.31 -4.99
N ASP A 252 1.04 -16.07 -4.03
CA ASP A 252 -0.02 -17.06 -4.28
C ASP A 252 -1.29 -16.43 -4.84
N ASN A 253 -1.57 -15.18 -4.49
CA ASN A 253 -2.67 -14.38 -5.04
C ASN A 253 -2.31 -13.61 -6.31
N GLY A 254 -1.15 -13.88 -6.92
CA GLY A 254 -0.77 -13.40 -8.24
C GLY A 254 0.08 -12.14 -8.26
N LEU A 255 0.45 -11.60 -7.10
CA LEU A 255 1.33 -10.42 -7.04
C LEU A 255 2.76 -10.79 -7.45
N ILE A 256 3.46 -9.87 -8.11
CA ILE A 256 4.89 -9.97 -8.36
C ILE A 256 5.65 -9.18 -7.30
N ILE A 257 6.42 -9.85 -6.47
CA ILE A 257 7.25 -9.19 -5.46
C ILE A 257 8.62 -8.86 -6.04
N ALA A 258 8.91 -7.56 -6.13
CA ALA A 258 10.21 -7.04 -6.53
C ALA A 258 11.09 -6.81 -5.29
N SER A 259 12.36 -7.22 -5.36
CA SER A 259 13.33 -7.01 -4.27
C SER A 259 14.75 -6.89 -4.78
N ALA A 260 15.65 -6.38 -3.93
CA ALA A 260 17.08 -6.35 -4.18
C ALA A 260 17.83 -6.95 -2.99
N ASP A 261 19.01 -7.52 -3.23
CA ASP A 261 19.89 -8.00 -2.17
C ASP A 261 20.42 -6.84 -1.31
N ARG A 262 20.51 -5.64 -1.88
CA ARG A 262 20.86 -4.39 -1.22
C ARG A 262 20.14 -3.22 -1.87
N TYR A 263 19.70 -2.26 -1.08
CA TYR A 263 19.03 -1.05 -1.56
C TYR A 263 19.98 0.16 -1.64
N VAL A 264 21.16 0.04 -1.04
CA VAL A 264 22.26 1.02 -1.16
C VAL A 264 23.54 0.26 -1.49
N VAL A 265 24.21 0.66 -2.55
CA VAL A 265 25.46 0.05 -3.04
C VAL A 265 26.50 1.12 -3.35
N GLU A 266 27.80 0.79 -3.26
CA GLU A 266 28.83 1.68 -3.77
C GLU A 266 28.96 1.56 -5.31
N ALA A 267 29.27 2.67 -5.97
CA ALA A 267 29.59 2.64 -7.39
C ALA A 267 30.80 1.71 -7.63
N GLY A 268 30.69 0.81 -8.59
CA GLY A 268 31.63 -0.26 -8.87
C GLY A 268 31.21 -1.63 -8.29
N GLU A 269 30.23 -1.68 -7.40
CA GLU A 269 29.72 -2.94 -6.84
C GLU A 269 28.62 -3.56 -7.69
N LYS A 270 28.42 -4.87 -7.46
CA LYS A 270 27.33 -5.64 -8.06
C LYS A 270 26.08 -5.53 -7.20
N ILE A 271 24.94 -5.46 -7.85
CA ILE A 271 23.60 -5.58 -7.25
C ILE A 271 22.85 -6.74 -7.91
N ASN A 272 22.07 -7.45 -7.12
CA ASN A 272 21.16 -8.48 -7.59
C ASN A 272 19.72 -8.09 -7.26
N VAL A 273 18.90 -7.95 -8.31
CA VAL A 273 17.46 -7.70 -8.19
C VAL A 273 16.69 -8.94 -8.54
N SER A 274 15.55 -9.15 -7.90
CA SER A 274 14.68 -10.30 -8.14
C SER A 274 13.22 -9.90 -8.23
N PHE A 275 12.47 -10.63 -9.07
CA PHE A 275 11.04 -10.52 -9.23
C PHE A 275 10.44 -11.93 -9.12
N LYS A 276 9.66 -12.15 -8.06
CA LYS A 276 9.07 -13.45 -7.75
C LYS A 276 7.57 -13.40 -7.99
N SER A 277 7.05 -14.40 -8.69
CA SER A 277 5.63 -14.57 -9.00
C SER A 277 5.21 -16.04 -8.89
N ASN A 278 3.93 -16.32 -8.98
CA ASN A 278 3.40 -17.68 -9.15
C ASN A 278 3.18 -18.08 -10.60
N CYS A 279 3.69 -17.32 -11.58
CA CYS A 279 3.45 -17.52 -13.00
C CYS A 279 4.72 -18.03 -13.72
N PRO A 280 4.89 -19.36 -13.93
CA PRO A 280 6.05 -19.91 -14.64
C PRO A 280 6.19 -19.44 -16.09
N SER A 281 5.10 -19.00 -16.71
CA SER A 281 5.07 -18.49 -18.08
C SER A 281 5.16 -16.96 -18.18
N LEU A 282 5.45 -16.28 -17.08
CA LEU A 282 5.66 -14.83 -17.07
C LEU A 282 6.77 -14.46 -18.07
N LYS A 283 6.50 -13.49 -18.92
CA LYS A 283 7.47 -12.90 -19.86
C LYS A 283 7.43 -11.41 -19.76
N GLY A 284 8.60 -10.79 -19.79
CA GLY A 284 8.70 -9.35 -19.69
C GLY A 284 10.04 -8.81 -20.15
N LYS A 285 10.17 -7.50 -20.08
CA LYS A 285 11.39 -6.74 -20.30
C LYS A 285 11.85 -6.12 -19.02
N LEU A 286 13.12 -6.29 -18.72
CA LEU A 286 13.74 -5.61 -17.59
C LEU A 286 14.37 -4.29 -18.10
N LEU A 287 14.03 -3.20 -17.43
CA LEU A 287 14.55 -1.88 -17.72
C LEU A 287 15.37 -1.39 -16.53
N LEU A 288 16.46 -0.69 -16.81
CA LEU A 288 17.20 0.09 -15.83
C LEU A 288 17.11 1.58 -16.19
N ASN A 289 16.52 2.38 -15.32
CA ASN A 289 16.22 3.79 -15.57
C ASN A 289 15.51 4.02 -16.92
N GLY A 290 14.50 3.18 -17.22
CA GLY A 290 13.72 3.24 -18.46
C GLY A 290 14.37 2.65 -19.71
N LYS A 291 15.66 2.23 -19.65
CA LYS A 291 16.35 1.60 -20.77
C LYS A 291 16.31 0.08 -20.64
N GLU A 292 15.86 -0.62 -21.67
CA GLU A 292 15.84 -2.09 -21.72
C GLU A 292 17.26 -2.67 -21.57
N VAL A 293 17.41 -3.60 -20.61
CA VAL A 293 18.69 -4.27 -20.31
C VAL A 293 18.63 -5.78 -20.51
N ALA A 294 17.43 -6.39 -20.45
CA ALA A 294 17.24 -7.81 -20.69
C ALA A 294 15.79 -8.13 -21.07
N GLU A 295 15.60 -9.17 -21.88
CA GLU A 295 14.34 -9.93 -21.92
C GLU A 295 14.39 -11.04 -20.87
N VAL A 296 13.29 -11.23 -20.13
CA VAL A 296 13.24 -12.13 -18.98
C VAL A 296 11.99 -12.99 -19.01
N SER A 297 12.07 -14.18 -18.38
CA SER A 297 10.92 -15.08 -18.25
C SER A 297 11.05 -15.99 -17.05
N GLY A 298 9.91 -16.49 -16.56
CA GLY A 298 9.80 -17.43 -15.43
C GLY A 298 9.19 -16.78 -14.18
N ASP A 299 8.97 -17.59 -13.18
CA ASP A 299 8.36 -17.21 -11.89
C ASP A 299 9.37 -16.64 -10.86
N ASN A 300 10.66 -16.82 -11.12
CA ASN A 300 11.75 -16.32 -10.29
C ASN A 300 12.81 -15.66 -11.17
N ILE A 301 12.54 -14.44 -11.58
CA ILE A 301 13.44 -13.65 -12.42
C ILE A 301 14.50 -13.02 -11.55
N THR A 302 15.78 -13.23 -11.89
CA THR A 302 16.92 -12.58 -11.23
C THR A 302 17.79 -11.87 -12.25
N TYR A 303 18.32 -10.70 -11.88
CA TYR A 303 19.23 -9.94 -12.72
C TYR A 303 20.35 -9.34 -11.89
N THR A 304 21.58 -9.63 -12.28
CA THR A 304 22.77 -9.12 -11.60
C THR A 304 23.54 -8.18 -12.54
N THR A 305 23.88 -7.01 -12.05
CA THR A 305 24.66 -6.02 -12.82
C THR A 305 25.62 -5.25 -11.91
N THR A 306 26.65 -4.64 -12.50
CA THR A 306 27.55 -3.72 -11.79
C THR A 306 27.04 -2.30 -11.98
N ILE A 307 26.92 -1.55 -10.91
CA ILE A 307 26.52 -0.13 -10.95
C ILE A 307 27.75 0.74 -10.92
N ASN A 308 28.09 1.35 -12.05
CA ASN A 308 29.33 2.13 -12.19
C ASN A 308 29.21 3.59 -11.76
N GLU A 309 27.99 4.15 -11.76
CA GLU A 309 27.76 5.56 -11.48
C GLU A 309 26.82 5.76 -10.29
N PRO A 310 27.11 6.73 -9.41
CA PRO A 310 26.20 7.13 -8.33
C PRO A 310 24.84 7.61 -8.86
N GLY A 311 23.83 7.60 -7.99
CA GLY A 311 22.47 8.06 -8.26
C GLY A 311 21.44 6.94 -8.13
N GLU A 312 20.19 7.30 -8.28
CA GLU A 312 19.06 6.36 -8.22
C GLU A 312 19.07 5.39 -9.40
N LYS A 313 18.76 4.15 -9.11
CA LYS A 313 18.69 3.04 -10.07
C LYS A 313 17.33 2.37 -9.92
N ILE A 314 16.48 2.56 -10.92
CA ILE A 314 15.13 1.99 -10.96
C ILE A 314 15.15 0.80 -11.91
N PHE A 315 14.99 -0.40 -11.34
CA PHE A 315 14.85 -1.64 -12.11
C PHE A 315 13.37 -1.92 -12.27
N THR A 316 12.85 -1.82 -13.49
CA THR A 316 11.44 -2.02 -13.81
C THR A 316 11.25 -3.29 -14.61
N LEU A 317 10.42 -4.20 -14.12
CA LEU A 317 9.89 -5.30 -14.91
C LEU A 317 8.61 -4.83 -15.59
N ALA A 318 8.65 -4.70 -16.91
CA ALA A 318 7.48 -4.44 -17.75
C ALA A 318 6.99 -5.78 -18.34
N TYR A 319 5.73 -6.12 -18.12
CA TYR A 319 5.16 -7.40 -18.53
C TYR A 319 3.72 -7.21 -19.02
N GLY A 320 3.18 -8.19 -19.69
CA GLY A 320 1.87 -8.28 -20.33
C GLY A 320 0.97 -7.05 -20.25
N ASN A 321 0.33 -6.66 -21.33
CA ASN A 321 -0.70 -5.61 -21.40
C ASN A 321 -0.38 -4.27 -20.73
N GLY A 322 0.91 -3.86 -20.71
CA GLY A 322 1.34 -2.59 -20.14
C GLY A 322 1.48 -2.56 -18.61
N LYS A 323 1.43 -3.71 -17.96
CA LYS A 323 1.69 -3.82 -16.52
C LYS A 323 3.18 -3.68 -16.19
N GLN A 324 3.47 -3.17 -15.02
CA GLN A 324 4.84 -3.03 -14.54
C GLN A 324 4.95 -3.04 -13.02
N THR A 325 6.12 -3.45 -12.55
CA THR A 325 6.56 -3.25 -11.16
C THR A 325 8.03 -2.89 -11.13
N SER A 326 8.50 -2.27 -10.05
CA SER A 326 9.90 -1.83 -9.95
C SER A 326 10.49 -2.06 -8.56
N VAL A 327 11.81 -2.08 -8.51
CA VAL A 327 12.60 -1.94 -7.30
C VAL A 327 13.61 -0.81 -7.49
N GLU A 328 13.74 0.03 -6.47
CA GLU A 328 14.59 1.21 -6.50
C GLU A 328 15.78 1.02 -5.56
N CYS A 329 16.96 1.37 -6.05
CA CYS A 329 18.21 1.28 -5.31
C CYS A 329 19.00 2.58 -5.46
N LEU A 330 19.78 2.93 -4.47
CA LEU A 330 20.67 4.08 -4.49
C LEU A 330 22.12 3.61 -4.62
N ALA A 331 22.79 4.04 -5.69
CA ALA A 331 24.24 3.92 -5.79
C ALA A 331 24.89 5.19 -5.21
N VAL A 332 25.82 5.01 -4.30
CA VAL A 332 26.58 6.10 -3.68
C VAL A 332 28.02 6.10 -4.17
N SER A 333 28.69 7.24 -4.11
CA SER A 333 30.13 7.29 -4.26
C SER A 333 30.81 6.46 -3.18
N ASN A 334 32.10 6.13 -3.38
CA ASN A 334 32.86 5.38 -2.39
C ASN A 334 32.57 5.86 -0.97
N PHE A 335 32.16 4.92 -0.10
CA PHE A 335 31.62 5.23 1.22
C PHE A 335 32.65 5.95 2.10
N ASP A 336 33.91 5.50 2.06
CA ASP A 336 34.98 6.15 2.85
C ASP A 336 35.20 7.61 2.40
N SER A 337 35.12 7.87 1.09
CA SER A 337 35.21 9.22 0.55
C SER A 337 34.03 10.09 0.99
N LEU A 338 32.82 9.54 0.94
CA LEU A 338 31.60 10.22 1.39
C LEU A 338 31.68 10.58 2.87
N VAL A 339 32.07 9.62 3.71
CA VAL A 339 32.26 9.82 5.16
C VAL A 339 33.33 10.85 5.43
N ASN A 340 34.47 10.77 4.75
CA ASN A 340 35.55 11.74 4.91
C ASN A 340 35.11 13.17 4.53
N HIS A 341 34.42 13.35 3.41
CA HIS A 341 33.87 14.65 3.00
C HIS A 341 32.85 15.17 4.03
N ARG A 342 31.96 14.29 4.53
CA ARG A 342 30.99 14.68 5.55
C ARG A 342 31.65 15.07 6.86
N CYS A 343 32.67 14.33 7.29
CA CYS A 343 33.43 14.66 8.48
C CYS A 343 34.17 16.02 8.34
N GLN A 344 34.78 16.26 7.15
CA GLN A 344 35.42 17.55 6.86
C GLN A 344 34.40 18.70 6.88
N PHE A 345 33.23 18.49 6.32
CA PHE A 345 32.16 19.50 6.35
C PHE A 345 31.67 19.79 7.78
N ILE A 346 31.43 18.73 8.58
CA ILE A 346 31.05 18.88 9.99
C ILE A 346 32.13 19.65 10.75
N ALA A 347 33.40 19.26 10.55
CA ALA A 347 34.53 19.91 11.18
C ALA A 347 34.66 21.40 10.86
N GLY A 348 34.45 21.76 9.60
CA GLY A 348 34.62 23.13 9.13
C GLY A 348 33.39 24.04 9.33
N HIS A 349 32.18 23.48 9.36
CA HIS A 349 30.95 24.25 9.23
C HIS A 349 29.88 23.96 10.28
N GLN A 350 29.93 22.80 10.95
CA GLN A 350 28.87 22.37 11.86
C GLN A 350 29.33 22.17 13.30
N GLN A 351 30.53 22.64 13.68
CA GLN A 351 30.97 22.59 15.07
C GLN A 351 30.19 23.60 15.89
N PHE A 352 29.53 23.10 16.94
CA PHE A 352 28.87 23.93 17.91
C PHE A 352 29.75 24.00 19.16
N ILE A 353 30.38 25.14 19.38
CA ILE A 353 31.27 25.39 20.51
C ILE A 353 30.74 26.60 21.27
N LYS A 354 30.00 26.36 22.34
CA LYS A 354 29.50 27.38 23.25
C LYS A 354 29.75 26.95 24.68
N PRO A 355 30.61 27.65 25.44
CA PRO A 355 30.89 27.31 26.83
C PRO A 355 29.60 27.22 27.66
N GLY A 356 29.47 26.15 28.43
CA GLY A 356 28.30 25.89 29.28
C GLY A 356 27.05 25.31 28.56
N ASP A 357 27.06 25.15 27.22
CA ASP A 357 25.96 24.51 26.52
C ASP A 357 26.24 23.00 26.42
N PRO A 358 25.31 22.11 26.84
CA PRO A 358 25.50 20.67 26.83
C PRO A 358 25.67 20.09 25.40
N ARG A 359 25.30 20.82 24.35
CA ARG A 359 25.51 20.44 22.97
C ARG A 359 26.92 20.76 22.47
N SER A 360 27.71 21.49 23.25
CA SER A 360 29.07 21.88 22.83
C SER A 360 29.93 20.64 22.58
N GLY A 361 30.49 20.55 21.40
CA GLY A 361 31.31 19.43 20.98
C GLY A 361 30.54 18.16 20.58
N ALA A 362 29.21 18.20 20.47
CA ALA A 362 28.37 17.04 20.14
C ALA A 362 28.82 16.33 18.84
N PHE A 363 29.31 17.04 17.85
CA PHE A 363 29.75 16.47 16.57
C PHE A 363 31.15 15.86 16.62
N ILE A 364 31.97 16.17 17.61
CA ILE A 364 33.35 15.63 17.74
C ILE A 364 33.36 14.12 17.93
N VAL A 365 32.32 13.56 18.58
CA VAL A 365 32.19 12.12 18.82
C VAL A 365 32.03 11.32 17.54
N TYR A 366 31.35 11.85 16.54
CA TYR A 366 31.18 11.21 15.22
C TYR A 366 32.51 11.16 14.46
N ASP A 367 33.27 12.23 14.51
CA ASP A 367 34.56 12.34 13.81
C ASP A 367 35.59 11.34 14.29
N LYS A 368 35.59 10.99 15.59
CA LYS A 368 36.50 10.01 16.18
C LYS A 368 36.26 8.56 15.69
N ARG A 369 35.04 8.25 15.34
CA ARG A 369 34.67 6.90 14.83
C ARG A 369 35.11 6.69 13.37
N TYR A 370 35.19 7.74 12.57
CA TYR A 370 35.38 7.66 11.13
C TYR A 370 36.81 8.06 10.68
N ARG A 371 37.83 7.61 11.39
CA ARG A 371 39.26 7.65 10.97
C ARG A 371 39.68 8.94 10.24
N ILE A 372 39.37 10.11 10.79
CA ILE A 372 39.88 11.36 10.25
C ILE A 372 41.41 11.36 10.29
N PRO A 373 42.11 11.74 9.22
CA PRO A 373 43.59 11.80 9.18
C PRO A 373 44.16 12.55 10.40
N LEU A 374 45.21 12.01 11.00
CA LEU A 374 45.82 12.50 12.23
C LEU A 374 46.18 14.00 12.21
N HIS A 375 46.50 14.56 11.03
CA HIS A 375 46.83 15.97 10.86
C HIS A 375 45.58 16.90 11.03
N GLN A 376 44.40 16.42 10.72
CA GLN A 376 43.16 17.18 10.93
C GLN A 376 42.70 17.07 12.38
N ARG A 377 42.98 15.96 13.09
CA ARG A 377 42.69 15.79 14.51
C ARG A 377 43.46 16.77 15.40
N ARG A 378 44.69 17.11 15.05
CA ARG A 378 45.52 18.05 15.81
C ARG A 378 45.00 19.48 15.79
N LYS A 379 44.36 19.89 14.68
CA LYS A 379 43.74 21.22 14.57
C LYS A 379 42.59 21.41 15.55
N TRP A 380 41.89 20.35 15.91
CA TRP A 380 40.72 20.38 16.79
C TRP A 380 41.05 20.33 18.26
N GLN A 381 42.13 19.65 18.61
CA GLN A 381 42.63 19.65 20.00
C GLN A 381 43.20 20.98 20.44
N GLN A 382 43.54 21.85 19.50
CA GLN A 382 44.03 23.22 19.81
C GLN A 382 42.88 24.25 19.88
N THR A 383 41.65 23.89 19.55
CA THR A 383 40.48 24.79 19.53
C THR A 383 39.53 24.51 20.69
N LEU A 384 39.78 23.44 21.47
CA LEU A 384 39.11 23.11 22.73
C LEU A 384 39.96 23.52 23.91
#